data_d862280e42dc8610c4bc90b8c2ede1cb
#
_entry.id   d862280e42dc8610c4bc90b8c2ede1cb
#
_cell.length_a   1.000
_cell.length_b   1.000
_cell.length_c   1.000
_cell.angle_alpha   90.00
_cell.angle_beta   90.00
_cell.angle_gamma   90.00
#
_symmetry.space_group_name_H-M   'P 1'
#
loop_
_entity.id
_entity.type
_entity.pdbx_description
1 polymer ?
#
loop_
_entity_poly.entity_id
_entity_poly.type
_entity_poly.pdbx_seq_one_letter_code
_entity_poly.pdbx_strand_id
1 'polypeptide(L)'
;MNQKPQVIVYHAGQCDPKKCTGTRLGRMRKAKVVKNMRFIPRGAVVLNPVSEVAFSIADKERILKAGLVALDCSWKQAEKIFAASRAGAQRSLPYLLAANPINTYIPVKLSTAEALAAALYIIGLQDEADDLLSVFKWGHSFITLNREWLDSYAECGTSGEVVQVQQEIMNEHTRK
;
A
#
# COMPACT_ATOMS: atom_id res chain seq x y z
N MET A 1 16.15 17.34 -7.70
CA MET A 1 16.11 15.93 -8.15
C MET A 1 14.96 15.22 -7.47
N ASN A 2 14.00 14.72 -8.22
CA ASN A 2 12.96 13.87 -7.66
C ASN A 2 13.55 12.50 -7.35
N GLN A 3 13.87 12.28 -6.10
CA GLN A 3 14.32 10.97 -5.64
C GLN A 3 13.13 10.00 -5.66
N LYS A 4 13.18 9.00 -6.54
CA LYS A 4 12.17 7.94 -6.57
C LYS A 4 12.39 6.99 -5.40
N PRO A 5 11.35 6.64 -4.64
CA PRO A 5 11.48 5.66 -3.58
C PRO A 5 11.70 4.26 -4.13
N GLN A 6 12.42 3.44 -3.40
CA GLN A 6 12.49 2.02 -3.69
C GLN A 6 11.17 1.35 -3.27
N VAL A 7 10.51 0.70 -4.21
CA VAL A 7 9.29 -0.08 -3.94
C VAL A 7 9.68 -1.56 -3.86
N ILE A 8 9.31 -2.20 -2.77
CA ILE A 8 9.71 -3.57 -2.45
C ILE A 8 8.45 -4.40 -2.18
N VAL A 9 8.40 -5.60 -2.75
CA VAL A 9 7.37 -6.59 -2.45
C VAL A 9 8.04 -7.80 -1.81
N TYR A 10 7.63 -8.12 -0.58
CA TYR A 10 7.97 -9.40 0.04
C TYR A 10 6.97 -10.45 -0.43
N HIS A 11 7.47 -11.50 -1.08
CA HIS A 11 6.65 -12.56 -1.65
C HIS A 11 6.88 -13.88 -0.91
N ALA A 12 5.86 -14.34 -0.20
CA ALA A 12 5.93 -15.57 0.59
C ALA A 12 5.78 -16.87 -0.24
N GLY A 13 5.58 -16.77 -1.55
CA GLY A 13 5.45 -17.93 -2.44
C GLY A 13 4.09 -18.64 -2.39
N GLN A 14 3.06 -18.00 -1.85
CA GLN A 14 1.77 -18.64 -1.55
C GLN A 14 0.61 -18.25 -2.44
N CYS A 15 0.78 -17.26 -3.32
CA CYS A 15 -0.26 -16.84 -4.23
C CYS A 15 -0.08 -17.44 -5.62
N ASP A 16 -1.21 -17.57 -6.35
CA ASP A 16 -1.17 -17.94 -7.77
C ASP A 16 -0.39 -16.88 -8.55
N PRO A 17 0.75 -17.24 -9.20
CA PRO A 17 1.58 -16.28 -9.94
C PRO A 17 0.83 -15.53 -11.05
N LYS A 18 -0.23 -16.12 -11.59
CA LYS A 18 -1.05 -15.50 -12.64
C LYS A 18 -1.96 -14.39 -12.10
N LYS A 19 -2.35 -14.47 -10.84
CA LYS A 19 -3.27 -13.52 -10.18
C LYS A 19 -2.54 -12.55 -9.26
N CYS A 20 -1.27 -12.79 -8.96
CA CYS A 20 -0.50 -12.01 -8.01
C CYS A 20 -0.02 -10.69 -8.63
N THR A 21 -0.55 -9.57 -8.12
CA THR A 21 -0.15 -8.24 -8.58
C THR A 21 1.30 -7.93 -8.21
N GLY A 22 1.77 -8.38 -7.06
CA GLY A 22 3.15 -8.21 -6.61
C GLY A 22 4.17 -8.86 -7.55
N THR A 23 3.91 -10.09 -7.98
CA THR A 23 4.75 -10.80 -8.95
C THR A 23 4.79 -10.07 -10.30
N ARG A 24 3.63 -9.56 -10.76
CA ARG A 24 3.55 -8.79 -12.00
C ARG A 24 4.36 -7.50 -11.92
N LEU A 25 4.28 -6.78 -10.81
CA LEU A 25 5.11 -5.59 -10.58
C LEU A 25 6.61 -5.90 -10.68
N GLY A 26 7.03 -7.03 -10.12
CA GLY A 26 8.42 -7.49 -10.23
C GLY A 26 8.84 -7.77 -11.66
N ARG A 27 8.03 -8.50 -12.42
CA ARG A 27 8.28 -8.80 -13.85
C ARG A 27 8.35 -7.53 -14.71
N MET A 28 7.51 -6.56 -14.42
CA MET A 28 7.47 -5.28 -15.14
C MET A 28 8.48 -4.26 -14.60
N ARG A 29 9.35 -4.66 -13.68
CA ARG A 29 10.39 -3.81 -13.06
C ARG A 29 9.86 -2.55 -12.36
N LYS A 30 8.63 -2.64 -11.85
CA LYS A 30 8.01 -1.56 -11.05
C LYS A 30 8.31 -1.70 -9.56
N ALA A 31 8.65 -2.90 -9.11
CA ALA A 31 9.01 -3.19 -7.73
C ALA A 31 10.12 -4.26 -7.68
N LYS A 32 10.91 -4.20 -6.60
CA LYS A 32 11.88 -5.24 -6.28
C LYS A 32 11.18 -6.33 -5.46
N VAL A 33 11.16 -7.57 -5.96
CA VAL A 33 10.59 -8.69 -5.22
C VAL A 33 11.68 -9.38 -4.40
N VAL A 34 11.43 -9.54 -3.10
CA VAL A 34 12.30 -10.24 -2.17
C VAL A 34 11.58 -11.43 -1.54
N LYS A 35 12.29 -12.54 -1.32
CA LYS A 35 11.75 -13.77 -0.74
C LYS A 35 12.17 -13.98 0.72
N ASN A 36 13.00 -13.11 1.24
CA ASN A 36 13.50 -13.18 2.60
C ASN A 36 13.41 -11.81 3.26
N MET A 37 12.85 -11.77 4.45
CA MET A 37 12.63 -10.53 5.21
C MET A 37 13.95 -9.80 5.56
N ARG A 38 15.08 -10.50 5.61
CA ARG A 38 16.39 -9.87 5.84
C ARG A 38 16.78 -8.87 4.76
N PHE A 39 16.18 -8.98 3.57
CA PHE A 39 16.40 -8.03 2.47
C PHE A 39 15.53 -6.79 2.54
N ILE A 40 14.64 -6.69 3.55
CA ILE A 40 13.86 -5.49 3.80
C ILE A 40 14.73 -4.51 4.59
N PRO A 41 14.95 -3.29 4.08
CA PRO A 41 15.73 -2.28 4.82
C PRO A 41 15.09 -1.96 6.18
N ARG A 42 15.90 -1.87 7.22
CA ARG A 42 15.42 -1.61 8.58
C ARG A 42 14.68 -0.29 8.74
N GLY A 43 15.00 0.70 7.93
CA GLY A 43 14.34 2.00 7.96
C GLY A 43 13.10 2.12 7.10
N ALA A 44 12.73 1.09 6.31
CA ALA A 44 11.61 1.13 5.39
C ALA A 44 10.26 1.25 6.10
N VAL A 45 9.26 1.74 5.38
CA VAL A 45 7.86 1.66 5.81
C VAL A 45 7.25 0.38 5.27
N VAL A 46 6.69 -0.44 6.15
CA VAL A 46 6.06 -1.71 5.81
C VAL A 46 4.54 -1.57 5.96
N LEU A 47 3.81 -1.80 4.87
CA LEU A 47 2.35 -1.78 4.89
C LEU A 47 1.83 -3.05 5.56
N ASN A 48 1.14 -2.86 6.67
CA ASN A 48 0.61 -3.92 7.51
C ASN A 48 -0.83 -3.59 7.92
N PRO A 49 -1.84 -4.35 7.45
CA PRO A 49 -3.24 -4.04 7.74
C PRO A 49 -3.62 -4.06 9.23
N VAL A 50 -2.86 -4.74 10.06
CA VAL A 50 -3.12 -4.84 11.51
C VAL A 50 -2.29 -3.87 12.34
N SER A 51 -1.51 -3.00 11.71
CA SER A 51 -0.77 -1.95 12.44
C SER A 51 -1.74 -0.95 13.07
N GLU A 52 -1.45 -0.55 14.30
CA GLU A 52 -2.21 0.46 15.02
C GLU A 52 -1.91 1.89 14.56
N VAL A 53 -0.84 2.08 13.80
CA VAL A 53 -0.43 3.39 13.29
C VAL A 53 -0.84 3.52 11.83
N ALA A 54 -1.69 4.48 11.53
CA ALA A 54 -2.14 4.76 10.17
C ALA A 54 -1.04 5.41 9.35
N PHE A 55 -0.96 5.01 8.08
CA PHE A 55 -0.07 5.60 7.09
C PHE A 55 -0.44 7.06 6.82
N SER A 56 0.54 7.95 6.74
CA SER A 56 0.34 9.37 6.45
C SER A 56 1.53 9.97 5.70
N ILE A 57 1.40 11.23 5.30
CA ILE A 57 2.49 11.98 4.66
C ILE A 57 3.74 12.09 5.55
N ALA A 58 3.58 11.95 6.87
CA ALA A 58 4.72 11.93 7.80
C ALA A 58 5.72 10.79 7.52
N ASP A 59 5.30 9.75 6.83
CA ASP A 59 6.15 8.62 6.45
C ASP A 59 7.01 8.88 5.20
N LYS A 60 6.80 9.99 4.50
CA LYS A 60 7.45 10.31 3.21
C LYS A 60 8.97 10.27 3.26
N GLU A 61 9.59 10.96 4.22
CA GLU A 61 11.04 11.01 4.32
C GLU A 61 11.66 9.63 4.55
N ARG A 62 11.03 8.83 5.39
CA ARG A 62 11.46 7.46 5.66
C ARG A 62 11.40 6.60 4.40
N ILE A 63 10.32 6.73 3.63
CA ILE A 63 10.13 6.01 2.36
C ILE A 63 11.18 6.42 1.34
N LEU A 64 11.46 7.72 1.21
CA LEU A 64 12.48 8.21 0.29
C LEU A 64 13.89 7.71 0.65
N LYS A 65 14.19 7.55 1.95
CA LYS A 65 15.47 7.06 2.43
C LYS A 65 15.63 5.55 2.32
N ALA A 66 14.61 4.79 2.71
CA ALA A 66 14.76 3.36 2.95
C ALA A 66 13.77 2.48 2.18
N GLY A 67 12.75 3.07 1.57
CA GLY A 67 11.81 2.35 0.72
C GLY A 67 10.43 2.10 1.34
N LEU A 68 9.52 1.66 0.47
CA LEU A 68 8.15 1.28 0.77
C LEU A 68 7.98 -0.21 0.49
N VAL A 69 7.48 -0.95 1.46
CA VAL A 69 7.36 -2.42 1.40
C VAL A 69 5.90 -2.83 1.53
N ALA A 70 5.45 -3.68 0.62
CA ALA A 70 4.21 -4.43 0.77
C ALA A 70 4.51 -5.91 0.99
N LEU A 71 3.68 -6.55 1.81
CA LEU A 71 3.79 -7.97 2.12
C LEU A 71 2.74 -8.73 1.32
N ASP A 72 3.20 -9.58 0.41
CA ASP A 72 2.35 -10.45 -0.40
C ASP A 72 2.37 -11.86 0.17
N CYS A 73 1.43 -12.13 1.05
CA CYS A 73 1.29 -13.40 1.74
C CYS A 73 -0.18 -13.66 2.10
N SER A 74 -0.51 -14.93 2.39
CA SER A 74 -1.85 -15.26 2.88
C SER A 74 -2.11 -14.65 4.27
N TRP A 75 -3.37 -14.33 4.57
CA TRP A 75 -3.76 -13.75 5.86
C TRP A 75 -3.31 -14.60 7.06
N LYS A 76 -3.35 -15.93 6.95
CA LYS A 76 -2.92 -16.85 8.01
C LYS A 76 -1.42 -16.77 8.32
N GLN A 77 -0.61 -16.49 7.32
CA GLN A 77 0.84 -16.31 7.50
C GLN A 77 1.22 -14.87 7.76
N ALA A 78 0.40 -13.92 7.29
CA ALA A 78 0.61 -12.51 7.55
C ALA A 78 0.75 -12.24 9.06
N GLU A 79 -0.15 -12.77 9.87
CA GLU A 79 -0.09 -12.62 11.34
C GLU A 79 1.24 -13.08 11.94
N LYS A 80 1.75 -14.24 11.50
CA LYS A 80 3.03 -14.78 11.98
C LYS A 80 4.21 -13.95 11.49
N ILE A 81 4.19 -13.56 10.23
CA ILE A 81 5.23 -12.74 9.61
C ILE A 81 5.25 -11.36 10.26
N PHE A 82 4.09 -10.73 10.45
CA PHE A 82 3.98 -9.41 11.07
C PHE A 82 4.41 -9.43 12.54
N ALA A 83 4.05 -10.48 13.30
CA ALA A 83 4.48 -10.63 14.68
C ALA A 83 6.02 -10.85 14.79
N ALA A 84 6.61 -11.56 13.83
CA ALA A 84 8.05 -11.83 13.78
C ALA A 84 8.87 -10.69 13.16
N SER A 85 8.22 -9.81 12.37
CA SER A 85 8.90 -8.74 11.63
C SER A 85 9.13 -7.52 12.50
N ARG A 86 10.37 -7.36 12.92
CA ARG A 86 10.86 -6.09 13.51
C ARG A 86 11.48 -5.18 12.43
N ALA A 87 11.34 -5.53 11.17
CA ALA A 87 11.88 -4.76 10.06
C ALA A 87 10.98 -3.55 9.76
N GLY A 88 11.55 -2.36 9.79
CA GLY A 88 10.87 -1.14 9.35
C GLY A 88 9.79 -0.60 10.30
N ALA A 89 9.21 0.52 9.90
CA ALA A 89 8.05 1.11 10.55
C ALA A 89 6.78 0.53 9.93
N GLN A 90 5.94 -0.10 10.73
CA GLN A 90 4.71 -0.69 10.25
C GLN A 90 3.58 0.32 10.24
N ARG A 91 2.80 0.36 9.14
CA ARG A 91 1.70 1.28 8.93
C ARG A 91 0.53 0.57 8.28
N SER A 92 -0.69 0.90 8.72
CA SER A 92 -1.92 0.47 8.06
C SER A 92 -2.43 1.55 7.11
N LEU A 93 -2.87 1.16 5.92
CA LEU A 93 -3.53 2.09 5.01
C LEU A 93 -4.93 2.46 5.54
N PRO A 94 -5.40 3.69 5.28
CA PRO A 94 -6.75 4.08 5.63
C PRO A 94 -7.79 3.40 4.73
N TYR A 95 -9.06 3.58 5.07
CA TYR A 95 -10.20 3.00 4.37
C TYR A 95 -10.25 3.40 2.90
N LEU A 96 -10.17 2.42 2.01
CA LEU A 96 -10.21 2.56 0.55
C LEU A 96 -10.95 1.37 -0.06
N LEU A 97 -11.51 1.55 -1.25
CA LEU A 97 -12.22 0.50 -1.98
C LEU A 97 -11.30 -0.16 -3.01
N ALA A 98 -11.34 -1.47 -3.07
CA ALA A 98 -10.61 -2.21 -4.10
C ALA A 98 -11.26 -2.03 -5.47
N ALA A 99 -10.43 -1.93 -6.51
CA ALA A 99 -10.84 -1.94 -7.91
C ALA A 99 -10.31 -3.16 -8.67
N ASN A 100 -9.49 -4.00 -8.01
CA ASN A 100 -8.98 -5.21 -8.64
C ASN A 100 -10.12 -6.19 -8.96
N PRO A 101 -9.99 -7.03 -10.01
CA PRO A 101 -11.08 -7.88 -10.48
C PRO A 101 -11.64 -8.90 -9.49
N ILE A 102 -10.85 -9.26 -8.47
CA ILE A 102 -11.24 -10.25 -7.46
C ILE A 102 -12.10 -9.61 -6.38
N ASN A 103 -11.79 -8.38 -5.97
CA ASN A 103 -12.40 -7.72 -4.81
C ASN A 103 -13.01 -6.36 -5.14
N THR A 104 -13.48 -6.15 -6.37
CA THR A 104 -14.04 -4.88 -6.83
C THR A 104 -15.08 -4.32 -5.84
N TYR A 105 -14.89 -3.08 -5.42
CA TYR A 105 -15.70 -2.33 -4.44
C TYR A 105 -15.69 -2.90 -3.01
N ILE A 106 -14.90 -3.91 -2.70
CA ILE A 106 -14.80 -4.41 -1.32
C ILE A 106 -13.83 -3.52 -0.54
N PRO A 107 -14.28 -2.96 0.61
CA PRO A 107 -13.41 -2.13 1.44
C PRO A 107 -12.22 -2.92 1.99
N VAL A 108 -11.08 -2.25 2.10
CA VAL A 108 -9.81 -2.73 2.68
C VAL A 108 -9.24 -4.02 2.11
N LYS A 109 -9.82 -4.56 1.06
CA LYS A 109 -9.31 -5.76 0.35
C LYS A 109 -8.46 -5.39 -0.86
N LEU A 110 -7.53 -4.49 -0.65
CA LEU A 110 -6.62 -4.02 -1.68
C LEU A 110 -5.64 -5.13 -2.11
N SER A 111 -5.36 -5.16 -3.41
CA SER A 111 -4.22 -5.93 -3.92
C SER A 111 -2.91 -5.29 -3.49
N THR A 112 -1.80 -6.02 -3.60
CA THR A 112 -0.46 -5.49 -3.35
C THR A 112 -0.18 -4.22 -4.16
N ALA A 113 -0.55 -4.22 -5.45
CA ALA A 113 -0.37 -3.05 -6.31
C ALA A 113 -1.20 -1.85 -5.86
N GLU A 114 -2.46 -2.05 -5.49
CA GLU A 114 -3.32 -0.99 -4.98
C GLU A 114 -2.80 -0.41 -3.67
N ALA A 115 -2.35 -1.25 -2.76
CA ALA A 115 -1.79 -0.81 -1.48
C ALA A 115 -0.55 0.08 -1.69
N LEU A 116 0.38 -0.34 -2.54
CA LEU A 116 1.56 0.44 -2.87
C LEU A 116 1.22 1.77 -3.55
N ALA A 117 0.30 1.75 -4.51
CA ALA A 117 -0.14 2.95 -5.20
C ALA A 117 -0.84 3.94 -4.27
N ALA A 118 -1.69 3.46 -3.37
CA ALA A 118 -2.35 4.30 -2.37
C ALA A 118 -1.32 5.01 -1.48
N ALA A 119 -0.32 4.28 -0.99
CA ALA A 119 0.74 4.86 -0.18
C ALA A 119 1.53 5.92 -0.94
N LEU A 120 1.93 5.65 -2.18
CA LEU A 120 2.64 6.62 -3.03
C LEU A 120 1.80 7.88 -3.28
N TYR A 121 0.50 7.72 -3.53
CA TYR A 121 -0.42 8.85 -3.73
C TYR A 121 -0.50 9.73 -2.48
N ILE A 122 -0.71 9.12 -1.31
CA ILE A 122 -0.86 9.85 -0.03
C ILE A 122 0.37 10.69 0.30
N ILE A 123 1.57 10.22 -0.02
CA ILE A 123 2.80 11.00 0.21
C ILE A 123 3.13 11.99 -0.92
N GLY A 124 2.21 12.21 -1.87
CA GLY A 124 2.36 13.20 -2.93
C GLY A 124 3.13 12.72 -4.16
N LEU A 125 3.39 11.42 -4.30
CA LEU A 125 4.04 10.82 -5.46
C LEU A 125 3.01 10.21 -6.41
N GLN A 126 2.09 11.04 -6.90
CA GLN A 126 0.97 10.59 -7.75
C GLN A 126 1.44 10.00 -9.07
N ASP A 127 2.46 10.59 -9.70
CA ASP A 127 3.00 10.08 -10.96
C ASP A 127 3.58 8.67 -10.79
N GLU A 128 4.26 8.41 -9.67
CA GLU A 128 4.77 7.09 -9.34
C GLU A 128 3.64 6.09 -9.07
N ALA A 129 2.56 6.52 -8.44
CA ALA A 129 1.38 5.70 -8.22
C ALA A 129 0.72 5.30 -9.55
N ASP A 130 0.54 6.26 -10.46
CA ASP A 130 -0.03 6.03 -11.79
C ASP A 130 0.87 5.10 -12.62
N ASP A 131 2.18 5.33 -12.60
CA ASP A 131 3.14 4.50 -13.32
C ASP A 131 3.12 3.04 -12.82
N LEU A 132 3.04 2.85 -11.51
CA LEU A 132 2.96 1.52 -10.91
C LEU A 132 1.68 0.79 -11.32
N LEU A 133 0.55 1.48 -11.35
CA LEU A 133 -0.74 0.90 -11.75
C LEU A 133 -0.90 0.72 -13.26
N SER A 134 -0.09 1.39 -14.07
CA SER A 134 -0.19 1.38 -15.54
C SER A 134 -0.04 -0.01 -16.17
N VAL A 135 0.58 -0.95 -15.46
CA VAL A 135 0.76 -2.34 -15.92
C VAL A 135 -0.50 -3.20 -15.79
N PHE A 136 -1.55 -2.65 -15.19
CA PHE A 136 -2.84 -3.31 -15.02
C PHE A 136 -3.93 -2.59 -15.82
N LYS A 137 -4.78 -3.33 -16.54
CA LYS A 137 -5.90 -2.74 -17.29
C LYS A 137 -6.90 -2.00 -16.39
N TRP A 138 -7.11 -2.51 -15.19
CA TRP A 138 -8.00 -1.95 -14.18
C TRP A 138 -7.32 -0.90 -13.28
N GLY A 139 -6.00 -0.71 -13.40
CA GLY A 139 -5.22 0.10 -12.46
C GLY A 139 -5.70 1.54 -12.31
N HIS A 140 -6.02 2.20 -13.44
CA HIS A 140 -6.53 3.56 -13.43
C HIS A 140 -7.86 3.69 -12.66
N SER A 141 -8.70 2.66 -12.69
CA SER A 141 -9.98 2.65 -11.98
C SER A 141 -9.83 2.76 -10.47
N PHE A 142 -8.74 2.24 -9.89
CA PHE A 142 -8.47 2.35 -8.46
C PHE A 142 -8.32 3.80 -8.01
N ILE A 143 -7.52 4.58 -8.70
CA ILE A 143 -7.33 6.01 -8.38
C ILE A 143 -8.63 6.79 -8.60
N THR A 144 -9.31 6.56 -9.72
CA THR A 144 -10.57 7.24 -10.03
C THR A 144 -11.64 6.96 -8.97
N LEU A 145 -11.78 5.70 -8.54
CA LEU A 145 -12.75 5.29 -7.53
C LEU A 145 -12.50 5.94 -6.17
N ASN A 146 -11.25 6.08 -5.78
CA ASN A 146 -10.84 6.54 -4.45
C ASN A 146 -10.32 7.97 -4.41
N ARG A 147 -10.38 8.72 -5.50
CA ARG A 147 -9.70 10.02 -5.65
C ARG A 147 -10.02 11.00 -4.53
N GLU A 148 -11.30 11.20 -4.22
CA GLU A 148 -11.70 12.13 -3.16
C GLU A 148 -11.13 11.75 -1.80
N TRP A 149 -11.15 10.46 -1.48
CA TRP A 149 -10.61 9.96 -0.21
C TRP A 149 -9.09 10.04 -0.18
N LEU A 150 -8.43 9.65 -1.25
CA LEU A 150 -6.97 9.75 -1.37
C LEU A 150 -6.48 11.19 -1.23
N ASP A 151 -7.18 12.14 -1.86
CA ASP A 151 -6.87 13.57 -1.74
C ASP A 151 -7.04 14.05 -0.29
N SER A 152 -8.11 13.64 0.37
CA SER A 152 -8.35 13.97 1.79
C SER A 152 -7.25 13.42 2.70
N TYR A 153 -6.83 12.18 2.48
CA TYR A 153 -5.73 11.60 3.25
C TYR A 153 -4.39 12.28 2.97
N ALA A 154 -4.13 12.67 1.73
CA ALA A 154 -2.90 13.37 1.35
C ALA A 154 -2.76 14.75 1.98
N GLU A 155 -3.87 15.39 2.34
CA GLU A 155 -3.90 16.68 3.06
C GLU A 155 -3.63 16.54 4.56
N CYS A 156 -3.75 15.34 5.11
CA CYS A 156 -3.49 15.07 6.52
C CYS A 156 -1.99 15.08 6.83
N GLY A 157 -1.57 15.84 7.83
CA GLY A 157 -0.15 15.94 8.22
C GLY A 157 0.32 14.82 9.16
N THR A 158 -0.59 14.14 9.84
CA THR A 158 -0.28 13.12 10.85
C THR A 158 -1.15 11.88 10.72
N SER A 159 -0.68 10.78 11.31
CA SER A 159 -1.45 9.52 11.43
C SER A 159 -2.80 9.74 12.14
N GLY A 160 -2.82 10.55 13.19
CA GLY A 160 -4.05 10.86 13.93
C GLY A 160 -5.09 11.58 13.09
N GLU A 161 -4.68 12.54 12.27
CA GLU A 161 -5.57 13.23 11.33
C GLU A 161 -6.14 12.27 10.28
N VAL A 162 -5.33 11.35 9.77
CA VAL A 162 -5.78 10.30 8.82
C VAL A 162 -6.86 9.44 9.46
N VAL A 163 -6.69 9.02 10.71
CA VAL A 163 -7.68 8.23 11.44
C VAL A 163 -8.99 9.00 11.59
N GLN A 164 -8.93 10.28 11.91
CA GLN A 164 -10.11 11.13 12.04
C GLN A 164 -10.88 11.26 10.72
N VAL A 165 -10.19 11.57 9.64
CA VAL A 165 -10.77 11.66 8.28
C VAL A 165 -11.34 10.31 7.84
N GLN A 166 -10.64 9.22 8.10
CA GLN A 166 -11.12 7.86 7.83
C GLN A 166 -12.46 7.60 8.52
N GLN A 167 -12.58 7.99 9.78
CA GLN A 167 -13.83 7.78 10.54
C GLN A 167 -14.99 8.53 9.92
N GLU A 168 -14.79 9.77 9.50
CA GLU A 168 -15.80 10.58 8.81
C GLU A 168 -16.22 9.91 7.48
N ILE A 169 -15.27 9.49 6.68
CA ILE A 169 -15.51 8.79 5.39
C ILE A 169 -16.31 7.51 5.60
N MET A 170 -15.92 6.69 6.57
CA MET A 170 -16.62 5.44 6.89
C MET A 170 -18.05 5.70 7.33
N ASN A 171 -18.28 6.71 8.16
CA ASN A 171 -19.62 7.07 8.62
C ASN A 171 -20.52 7.53 7.47
N GLU A 172 -20.00 8.32 6.55
CA GLU A 172 -20.74 8.77 5.36
C GLU A 172 -21.01 7.61 4.38
N HIS A 173 -20.04 6.76 4.16
CA HIS A 173 -20.15 5.64 3.22
C HIS A 173 -21.12 4.56 3.69
N THR A 174 -21.21 4.32 5.00
CA THR A 174 -22.12 3.31 5.56
C THR A 174 -23.58 3.81 5.69
N ARG A 175 -23.83 5.12 5.59
CA ARG A 175 -25.17 5.70 5.61
C ARG A 175 -25.88 5.71 4.26
N LYS A 176 -25.17 5.46 3.18
CA LYS A 176 -25.70 5.36 1.80
C LYS A 176 -26.05 3.91 1.44
#